data_c3b5bcfa4c3d2e45fa0c76ee944074fd
#
_entry.id   c3b5bcfa4c3d2e45fa0c76ee944074fd
#
_cell.length_a   1.000
_cell.length_b   1.000
_cell.length_c   1.000
_cell.angle_alpha   90.00
_cell.angle_beta   90.00
_cell.angle_gamma   90.00
#
_symmetry.space_group_name_H-M   'P 1'
#
loop_
_entity.id
_entity.type
_entity.pdbx_description
1 polymer ?
#
loop_
_entity_poly.entity_id
_entity_poly.type
_entity_poly.pdbx_seq_one_letter_code
_entity_poly.pdbx_strand_id
1 'polypeptide(L)'
;MSRWALITGASGGIGQATAKKLAQEGCHLMLHYHQNEQAASRLSAELKETYQVETLVVQADLAKTGGAAELLSRLPLDPDILVLNSGKSHVGLVTDTEKEVLSSMVQLHVTSPYELTQSILPAMIQKKSGHIIAVSSIWGETGASCEVLYSMVKGAQNAFIKGLAKELAPSGIRANAVSPGAVQTDMMKSFTQEDLAMMEEEIPLGRLAAPEEIADAIWFLASKQSSYITGQILSVNGGWYC
;
A
#
# COMPACT_ATOMS: atom_id res chain seq x y z
N MET A 1 -20.01 -14.35 -4.61
CA MET A 1 -18.93 -14.85 -3.75
C MET A 1 -18.26 -13.65 -3.10
N SER A 2 -17.98 -13.72 -1.82
CA SER A 2 -17.23 -12.68 -1.11
C SER A 2 -15.77 -12.67 -1.63
N ARG A 3 -15.20 -11.47 -1.77
CA ARG A 3 -13.81 -11.28 -2.26
C ARG A 3 -12.82 -11.36 -1.10
N TRP A 4 -11.63 -11.86 -1.36
CA TRP A 4 -10.51 -11.82 -0.44
C TRP A 4 -9.52 -10.71 -0.83
N ALA A 5 -9.06 -9.95 0.15
CA ALA A 5 -8.05 -8.93 -0.05
C ALA A 5 -6.82 -9.20 0.82
N LEU A 6 -5.64 -9.19 0.21
CA LEU A 6 -4.37 -9.17 0.93
C LEU A 6 -3.90 -7.72 1.08
N ILE A 7 -3.65 -7.29 2.32
CA ILE A 7 -3.14 -5.97 2.64
C ILE A 7 -1.76 -6.14 3.27
N THR A 8 -0.72 -5.70 2.58
CA THR A 8 0.62 -5.68 3.17
C THR A 8 0.76 -4.49 4.11
N GLY A 9 1.38 -4.67 5.29
CA GLY A 9 1.52 -3.62 6.29
C GLY A 9 0.18 -3.20 6.92
N ALA A 10 -0.73 -4.15 7.13
CA ALA A 10 -2.06 -3.91 7.69
C ALA A 10 -2.05 -3.36 9.12
N SER A 11 -0.94 -3.48 9.86
CA SER A 11 -0.79 -2.93 11.22
C SER A 11 -0.48 -1.42 11.26
N GLY A 12 -0.11 -0.79 10.13
CA GLY A 12 0.13 0.65 10.01
C GLY A 12 -1.15 1.46 9.80
N GLY A 13 -1.10 2.80 9.95
CA GLY A 13 -2.27 3.67 9.89
C GLY A 13 -3.11 3.51 8.62
N ILE A 14 -2.52 3.68 7.43
CA ILE A 14 -3.22 3.50 6.14
C ILE A 14 -3.70 2.05 5.99
N GLY A 15 -2.87 1.06 6.40
CA GLY A 15 -3.22 -0.35 6.30
C GLY A 15 -4.44 -0.72 7.16
N GLN A 16 -4.54 -0.20 8.40
CA GLN A 16 -5.69 -0.40 9.28
C GLN A 16 -6.95 0.24 8.70
N ALA A 17 -6.87 1.50 8.25
CA ALA A 17 -8.00 2.19 7.62
C ALA A 17 -8.47 1.46 6.35
N THR A 18 -7.54 1.00 5.52
CA THR A 18 -7.84 0.20 4.31
C THR A 18 -8.54 -1.10 4.68
N ALA A 19 -8.06 -1.80 5.72
CA ALA A 19 -8.69 -3.05 6.17
C ALA A 19 -10.12 -2.82 6.66
N LYS A 20 -10.37 -1.76 7.45
CA LYS A 20 -11.71 -1.38 7.89
C LYS A 20 -12.62 -1.05 6.71
N LYS A 21 -12.14 -0.25 5.77
CA LYS A 21 -12.92 0.10 4.57
C LYS A 21 -13.29 -1.13 3.74
N LEU A 22 -12.32 -2.00 3.45
CA LEU A 22 -12.59 -3.23 2.67
C LEU A 22 -13.51 -4.21 3.40
N ALA A 23 -13.41 -4.32 4.73
CA ALA A 23 -14.31 -5.13 5.55
C ALA A 23 -15.75 -4.59 5.52
N GLN A 24 -15.92 -3.27 5.65
CA GLN A 24 -17.22 -2.58 5.53
C GLN A 24 -17.89 -2.88 4.19
N GLU A 25 -17.10 -3.06 3.13
CA GLU A 25 -17.56 -3.39 1.78
C GLU A 25 -17.69 -4.91 1.54
N GLY A 26 -17.62 -5.72 2.60
CA GLY A 26 -17.87 -7.16 2.58
C GLY A 26 -16.71 -8.02 2.08
N CYS A 27 -15.48 -7.51 2.08
CA CYS A 27 -14.30 -8.30 1.75
C CYS A 27 -13.80 -9.08 2.97
N HIS A 28 -13.40 -10.34 2.78
CA HIS A 28 -12.55 -11.07 3.72
C HIS A 28 -11.11 -10.60 3.59
N LEU A 29 -10.31 -10.70 4.64
CA LEU A 29 -9.02 -10.02 4.71
C LEU A 29 -7.87 -10.93 5.13
N MET A 30 -6.76 -10.81 4.44
CA MET A 30 -5.44 -11.32 4.82
C MET A 30 -4.60 -10.10 5.27
N LEU A 31 -4.37 -10.02 6.56
CA LEU A 31 -3.72 -8.88 7.22
C LEU A 31 -2.25 -9.21 7.46
N HIS A 32 -1.38 -8.77 6.56
CA HIS A 32 0.06 -8.94 6.76
C HIS A 32 0.62 -7.86 7.68
N TYR A 33 1.49 -8.28 8.61
CA TYR A 33 2.30 -7.41 9.46
C TYR A 33 3.75 -7.88 9.53
N HIS A 34 4.66 -7.01 9.98
CA HIS A 34 6.05 -7.40 10.24
C HIS A 34 6.33 -7.53 11.74
N GLN A 35 6.20 -6.44 12.52
CA GLN A 35 6.60 -6.39 13.93
C GLN A 35 5.41 -6.21 14.89
N ASN A 36 4.37 -5.49 14.48
CA ASN A 36 3.28 -5.14 15.39
C ASN A 36 2.13 -6.15 15.32
N GLU A 37 2.37 -7.33 15.90
CA GLU A 37 1.37 -8.40 16.01
C GLU A 37 0.12 -7.96 16.78
N GLN A 38 0.33 -7.21 17.88
CA GLN A 38 -0.77 -6.77 18.73
C GLN A 38 -1.77 -5.86 17.98
N ALA A 39 -1.26 -4.95 17.14
CA ALA A 39 -2.12 -4.10 16.31
C ALA A 39 -2.87 -4.91 15.25
N ALA A 40 -2.19 -5.86 14.58
CA ALA A 40 -2.80 -6.71 13.56
C ALA A 40 -3.88 -7.63 14.16
N SER A 41 -3.61 -8.22 15.33
CA SER A 41 -4.56 -9.11 16.03
C SER A 41 -5.78 -8.36 16.56
N ARG A 42 -5.59 -7.16 17.13
CA ARG A 42 -6.71 -6.29 17.56
C ARG A 42 -7.57 -5.88 16.37
N LEU A 43 -6.95 -5.46 15.26
CA LEU A 43 -7.66 -5.13 14.04
C LEU A 43 -8.48 -6.33 13.54
N SER A 44 -7.88 -7.53 13.48
CA SER A 44 -8.56 -8.77 13.08
C SER A 44 -9.80 -9.05 13.93
N ALA A 45 -9.71 -8.91 15.26
CA ALA A 45 -10.83 -9.12 16.16
C ALA A 45 -11.96 -8.09 15.93
N GLU A 46 -11.60 -6.79 15.84
CA GLU A 46 -12.53 -5.70 15.54
C GLU A 46 -13.28 -5.94 14.23
N LEU A 47 -12.58 -6.35 13.15
CA LEU A 47 -13.18 -6.57 11.85
C LEU A 47 -14.17 -7.75 11.84
N LYS A 48 -13.82 -8.84 12.52
CA LYS A 48 -14.71 -10.00 12.69
C LYS A 48 -15.98 -9.64 13.44
N GLU A 49 -15.84 -8.90 14.53
CA GLU A 49 -16.96 -8.50 15.38
C GLU A 49 -17.87 -7.48 14.68
N THR A 50 -17.28 -6.44 14.08
CA THR A 50 -18.06 -5.32 13.52
C THR A 50 -18.68 -5.63 12.16
N TYR A 51 -17.94 -6.30 11.27
CA TYR A 51 -18.34 -6.48 9.86
C TYR A 51 -18.68 -7.92 9.51
N GLN A 52 -18.53 -8.88 10.42
CA GLN A 52 -18.83 -10.30 10.21
C GLN A 52 -18.03 -10.90 9.03
N VAL A 53 -16.81 -10.43 8.80
CA VAL A 53 -15.90 -10.91 7.75
C VAL A 53 -14.87 -11.88 8.33
N GLU A 54 -14.36 -12.79 7.49
CA GLU A 54 -13.24 -13.63 7.87
C GLU A 54 -11.93 -12.84 7.75
N THR A 55 -11.01 -13.08 8.68
CA THR A 55 -9.69 -12.47 8.66
C THR A 55 -8.61 -13.48 8.99
N LEU A 56 -7.48 -13.39 8.28
CA LEU A 56 -6.25 -14.12 8.54
C LEU A 56 -5.14 -13.11 8.86
N VAL A 57 -4.45 -13.30 9.97
CA VAL A 57 -3.28 -12.47 10.34
C VAL A 57 -2.01 -13.24 9.99
N VAL A 58 -1.11 -12.63 9.22
CA VAL A 58 0.10 -13.29 8.71
C VAL A 58 1.31 -12.39 8.92
N GLN A 59 2.34 -12.96 9.55
CA GLN A 59 3.63 -12.28 9.78
C GLN A 59 4.62 -12.64 8.67
N ALA A 60 5.35 -11.64 8.14
CA ALA A 60 6.54 -11.81 7.31
C ALA A 60 7.40 -10.55 7.36
N ASP A 61 8.69 -10.65 7.03
CA ASP A 61 9.56 -9.50 6.84
C ASP A 61 9.82 -9.26 5.36
N LEU A 62 9.03 -8.39 4.75
CA LEU A 62 9.13 -8.05 3.32
C LEU A 62 10.38 -7.22 2.98
N ALA A 63 11.14 -6.76 3.98
CA ALA A 63 12.43 -6.09 3.76
C ALA A 63 13.60 -7.07 3.61
N LYS A 64 13.35 -8.38 3.77
CA LYS A 64 14.33 -9.46 3.61
C LYS A 64 14.07 -10.26 2.34
N THR A 65 15.15 -10.73 1.74
CA THR A 65 15.06 -11.73 0.65
C THR A 65 14.30 -12.96 1.14
N GLY A 66 13.34 -13.42 0.34
CA GLY A 66 12.46 -14.54 0.68
C GLY A 66 11.24 -14.18 1.53
N GLY A 67 11.13 -12.94 2.04
CA GLY A 67 9.97 -12.53 2.85
C GLY A 67 8.65 -12.60 2.10
N ALA A 68 8.63 -12.31 0.81
CA ALA A 68 7.44 -12.49 -0.04
C ALA A 68 7.05 -13.96 -0.16
N ALA A 69 8.00 -14.87 -0.37
CA ALA A 69 7.76 -16.30 -0.44
C ALA A 69 7.27 -16.85 0.92
N GLU A 70 7.82 -16.36 2.03
CA GLU A 70 7.36 -16.70 3.38
C GLU A 70 5.90 -16.28 3.59
N LEU A 71 5.53 -15.05 3.23
CA LEU A 71 4.15 -14.58 3.29
C LEU A 71 3.23 -15.48 2.46
N LEU A 72 3.55 -15.71 1.19
CA LEU A 72 2.74 -16.50 0.27
C LEU A 72 2.53 -17.94 0.75
N SER A 73 3.55 -18.58 1.33
CA SER A 73 3.45 -19.95 1.84
C SER A 73 2.43 -20.13 2.98
N ARG A 74 2.04 -19.04 3.62
CA ARG A 74 1.08 -19.03 4.74
C ARG A 74 -0.34 -18.62 4.31
N LEU A 75 -0.54 -18.24 3.05
CA LEU A 75 -1.86 -17.90 2.53
C LEU A 75 -2.61 -19.18 2.12
N PRO A 76 -3.86 -19.39 2.61
CA PRO A 76 -4.64 -20.57 2.27
C PRO A 76 -5.28 -20.51 0.88
N LEU A 77 -5.31 -19.33 0.27
CA LEU A 77 -5.93 -19.07 -1.03
C LEU A 77 -5.37 -17.76 -1.65
N ASP A 78 -5.57 -17.60 -2.96
CA ASP A 78 -5.16 -16.40 -3.68
C ASP A 78 -6.17 -15.27 -3.51
N PRO A 79 -5.71 -14.02 -3.20
CA PRO A 79 -6.58 -12.88 -3.06
C PRO A 79 -7.14 -12.39 -4.41
N ASP A 80 -8.33 -11.78 -4.37
CA ASP A 80 -8.95 -11.08 -5.49
C ASP A 80 -8.49 -9.60 -5.56
N ILE A 81 -8.02 -9.07 -4.42
CA ILE A 81 -7.50 -7.70 -4.29
C ILE A 81 -6.14 -7.79 -3.58
N LEU A 82 -5.11 -7.21 -4.20
CA LEU A 82 -3.78 -7.07 -3.61
C LEU A 82 -3.51 -5.59 -3.33
N VAL A 83 -3.35 -5.24 -2.04
CA VAL A 83 -2.96 -3.89 -1.61
C VAL A 83 -1.51 -3.91 -1.16
N LEU A 84 -0.64 -3.33 -1.97
CA LEU A 84 0.80 -3.18 -1.73
C LEU A 84 1.02 -1.90 -0.91
N ASN A 85 0.82 -2.00 0.41
CA ASN A 85 0.88 -0.85 1.33
C ASN A 85 2.10 -0.87 2.25
N SER A 86 2.78 -2.01 2.45
CA SER A 86 4.00 -2.05 3.27
C SER A 86 5.03 -1.04 2.80
N GLY A 87 5.56 -0.27 3.75
CA GLY A 87 6.58 0.71 3.44
C GLY A 87 7.15 1.37 4.68
N LYS A 88 8.29 1.99 4.50
CA LYS A 88 8.95 2.89 5.46
C LYS A 88 9.57 4.04 4.68
N SER A 89 9.66 5.23 5.26
CA SER A 89 10.43 6.34 4.72
C SER A 89 11.91 6.18 5.07
N HIS A 90 12.76 6.91 4.36
CA HIS A 90 14.15 7.11 4.68
C HIS A 90 14.50 8.57 4.39
N VAL A 91 14.93 9.28 5.42
CA VAL A 91 15.38 10.67 5.34
C VAL A 91 16.90 10.69 5.54
N GLY A 92 17.63 11.24 4.60
CA GLY A 92 19.08 11.37 4.64
C GLY A 92 19.66 11.80 3.29
N LEU A 93 20.89 12.27 3.30
CA LEU A 93 21.61 12.61 2.06
C LEU A 93 22.00 11.33 1.30
N VAL A 94 22.07 11.43 -0.02
CA VAL A 94 22.48 10.29 -0.88
C VAL A 94 23.87 9.79 -0.50
N THR A 95 24.78 10.71 -0.13
CA THR A 95 26.15 10.38 0.27
C THR A 95 26.25 9.56 1.57
N ASP A 96 25.23 9.66 2.42
CA ASP A 96 25.22 9.11 3.78
C ASP A 96 24.39 7.81 3.88
N THR A 97 23.72 7.45 2.77
CA THR A 97 22.89 6.26 2.73
C THR A 97 23.73 4.98 2.72
N GLU A 98 23.61 4.17 3.75
CA GLU A 98 24.28 2.88 3.88
C GLU A 98 23.72 1.85 2.88
N LYS A 99 24.58 0.90 2.45
CA LYS A 99 24.19 -0.14 1.47
C LYS A 99 23.07 -1.04 1.98
N GLU A 100 23.06 -1.32 3.25
CA GLU A 100 22.05 -2.14 3.97
C GLU A 100 20.68 -1.45 3.91
N VAL A 101 20.65 -0.14 4.12
CA VAL A 101 19.42 0.69 4.00
C VAL A 101 18.93 0.68 2.56
N LEU A 102 19.79 0.93 1.58
CA LEU A 102 19.46 0.86 0.16
C LEU A 102 18.86 -0.51 -0.19
N SER A 103 19.54 -1.60 0.17
CA SER A 103 19.09 -2.97 -0.14
C SER A 103 17.73 -3.28 0.49
N SER A 104 17.55 -2.93 1.75
CA SER A 104 16.31 -3.12 2.51
C SER A 104 15.14 -2.32 1.92
N MET A 105 15.38 -1.06 1.50
CA MET A 105 14.37 -0.22 0.86
C MET A 105 13.95 -0.76 -0.50
N VAL A 106 14.91 -1.17 -1.33
CA VAL A 106 14.62 -1.79 -2.64
C VAL A 106 13.88 -3.11 -2.46
N GLN A 107 14.30 -3.96 -1.51
CA GLN A 107 13.61 -5.21 -1.24
C GLN A 107 12.17 -4.97 -0.83
N LEU A 108 11.92 -4.08 0.16
CA LEU A 108 10.59 -3.81 0.71
C LEU A 108 9.64 -3.18 -0.32
N HIS A 109 10.11 -2.20 -1.08
CA HIS A 109 9.25 -1.36 -1.92
C HIS A 109 9.19 -1.80 -3.39
N VAL A 110 10.16 -2.59 -3.87
CA VAL A 110 10.28 -2.97 -5.29
C VAL A 110 10.24 -4.49 -5.44
N THR A 111 11.22 -5.20 -4.86
CA THR A 111 11.38 -6.63 -5.09
C THR A 111 10.21 -7.44 -4.52
N SER A 112 9.88 -7.26 -3.24
CA SER A 112 8.79 -8.00 -2.60
C SER A 112 7.41 -7.71 -3.21
N PRO A 113 7.03 -6.46 -3.55
CA PRO A 113 5.83 -6.19 -4.34
C PRO A 113 5.79 -6.91 -5.69
N TYR A 114 6.91 -6.96 -6.40
CA TYR A 114 7.01 -7.68 -7.66
C TYR A 114 6.79 -9.19 -7.46
N GLU A 115 7.52 -9.82 -6.52
CA GLU A 115 7.43 -11.25 -6.19
C GLU A 115 6.01 -11.66 -5.75
N LEU A 116 5.37 -10.88 -4.86
CA LEU A 116 3.99 -11.09 -4.44
C LEU A 116 3.02 -11.05 -5.62
N THR A 117 3.14 -10.02 -6.44
CA THR A 117 2.29 -9.85 -7.62
C THR A 117 2.48 -11.00 -8.60
N GLN A 118 3.72 -11.34 -8.95
CA GLN A 118 4.05 -12.43 -9.87
C GLN A 118 3.42 -13.76 -9.43
N SER A 119 3.46 -14.06 -8.15
CA SER A 119 2.94 -15.32 -7.60
C SER A 119 1.40 -15.38 -7.57
N ILE A 120 0.73 -14.23 -7.36
CA ILE A 120 -0.74 -14.15 -7.27
C ILE A 120 -1.39 -14.06 -8.66
N LEU A 121 -0.70 -13.49 -9.64
CA LEU A 121 -1.23 -13.24 -10.98
C LEU A 121 -1.83 -14.46 -11.69
N PRO A 122 -1.25 -15.67 -11.66
CA PRO A 122 -1.83 -16.83 -12.35
C PRO A 122 -3.29 -17.10 -11.96
N ALA A 123 -3.62 -16.98 -10.68
CA ALA A 123 -5.00 -17.17 -10.19
C ALA A 123 -5.93 -16.04 -10.66
N MET A 124 -5.49 -14.80 -10.63
CA MET A 124 -6.26 -13.66 -11.14
C MET A 124 -6.50 -13.78 -12.65
N ILE A 125 -5.50 -14.20 -13.42
CA ILE A 125 -5.60 -14.42 -14.88
C ILE A 125 -6.61 -15.53 -15.19
N GLN A 126 -6.57 -16.64 -14.46
CA GLN A 126 -7.51 -17.75 -14.60
C GLN A 126 -8.95 -17.31 -14.30
N LYS A 127 -9.15 -16.49 -13.26
CA LYS A 127 -10.45 -15.91 -12.87
C LYS A 127 -10.91 -14.81 -13.84
N LYS A 128 -10.02 -14.26 -14.68
CA LYS A 128 -10.23 -13.04 -15.50
C LYS A 128 -10.72 -11.86 -14.67
N SER A 129 -10.23 -11.74 -13.47
CA SER A 129 -10.63 -10.71 -12.50
C SER A 129 -9.56 -10.56 -11.42
N GLY A 130 -9.20 -9.32 -11.12
CA GLY A 130 -8.26 -8.99 -10.05
C GLY A 130 -8.02 -7.49 -9.96
N HIS A 131 -7.62 -7.04 -8.77
CA HIS A 131 -7.27 -5.65 -8.53
C HIS A 131 -5.95 -5.56 -7.77
N ILE A 132 -4.99 -4.80 -8.32
CA ILE A 132 -3.70 -4.54 -7.70
C ILE A 132 -3.64 -3.04 -7.43
N ILE A 133 -3.49 -2.68 -6.14
CA ILE A 133 -3.44 -1.28 -5.71
C ILE A 133 -2.13 -1.07 -4.94
N ALA A 134 -1.25 -0.18 -5.44
CA ALA A 134 -0.06 0.22 -4.70
C ALA A 134 -0.32 1.52 -3.92
N VAL A 135 0.23 1.61 -2.72
CA VAL A 135 0.33 2.86 -1.97
C VAL A 135 1.70 3.47 -2.24
N SER A 136 1.72 4.41 -3.19
CA SER A 136 2.90 5.17 -3.60
C SER A 136 3.13 6.38 -2.67
N SER A 137 3.54 7.50 -3.21
CA SER A 137 3.74 8.80 -2.54
C SER A 137 3.86 9.89 -3.59
N ILE A 138 3.54 11.14 -3.22
CA ILE A 138 3.87 12.33 -4.02
C ILE A 138 5.36 12.37 -4.37
N TRP A 139 6.25 11.89 -3.48
CA TRP A 139 7.69 11.82 -3.75
C TRP A 139 8.06 10.81 -4.85
N GLY A 140 7.19 9.87 -5.17
CA GLY A 140 7.36 9.01 -6.35
C GLY A 140 6.97 9.68 -7.67
N GLU A 141 6.36 10.86 -7.62
CA GLU A 141 5.98 11.67 -8.79
C GLU A 141 6.93 12.86 -8.99
N THR A 142 7.27 13.56 -7.91
CA THR A 142 8.04 14.81 -7.96
C THR A 142 9.51 14.64 -7.53
N GLY A 143 9.80 13.64 -6.67
CA GLY A 143 11.06 13.56 -5.95
C GLY A 143 11.12 14.55 -4.76
N ALA A 144 11.99 14.27 -3.78
CA ALA A 144 12.22 15.16 -2.65
C ALA A 144 13.70 15.18 -2.24
N SER A 145 14.18 16.37 -1.84
CA SER A 145 15.48 16.52 -1.20
C SER A 145 15.52 15.76 0.12
N CYS A 146 16.66 15.17 0.46
CA CYS A 146 16.86 14.30 1.62
C CYS A 146 16.01 13.00 1.63
N GLU A 147 15.13 12.78 0.65
CA GLU A 147 14.35 11.56 0.48
C GLU A 147 14.57 10.90 -0.90
N VAL A 148 15.75 11.05 -1.48
CA VAL A 148 16.06 10.57 -2.85
C VAL A 148 15.85 9.06 -2.97
N LEU A 149 16.29 8.27 -1.98
CA LEU A 149 16.09 6.83 -1.97
C LEU A 149 14.59 6.46 -1.90
N TYR A 150 13.83 7.14 -1.03
CA TYR A 150 12.39 6.92 -0.93
C TYR A 150 11.66 7.31 -2.22
N SER A 151 12.01 8.45 -2.80
CA SER A 151 11.48 8.91 -4.09
C SER A 151 11.76 7.90 -5.21
N MET A 152 12.98 7.36 -5.27
CA MET A 152 13.38 6.35 -6.25
C MET A 152 12.51 5.08 -6.17
N VAL A 153 12.33 4.53 -4.96
CA VAL A 153 11.56 3.29 -4.83
C VAL A 153 10.06 3.52 -5.04
N LYS A 154 9.52 4.69 -4.69
CA LYS A 154 8.12 5.06 -4.97
C LYS A 154 7.88 5.33 -6.46
N GLY A 155 8.84 5.95 -7.15
CA GLY A 155 8.84 6.09 -8.60
C GLY A 155 8.89 4.73 -9.32
N ALA A 156 9.67 3.78 -8.79
CA ALA A 156 9.67 2.40 -9.30
C ALA A 156 8.30 1.73 -9.16
N GLN A 157 7.58 1.92 -8.04
CA GLN A 157 6.21 1.43 -7.87
C GLN A 157 5.25 2.03 -8.90
N ASN A 158 5.37 3.34 -9.19
CA ASN A 158 4.55 4.00 -10.21
C ASN A 158 4.77 3.40 -11.62
N ALA A 159 6.03 3.17 -12.00
CA ALA A 159 6.37 2.53 -13.25
C ALA A 159 5.86 1.07 -13.32
N PHE A 160 6.01 0.32 -12.24
CA PHE A 160 5.53 -1.06 -12.11
C PHE A 160 4.01 -1.15 -12.34
N ILE A 161 3.24 -0.32 -11.68
CA ILE A 161 1.77 -0.26 -11.84
C ILE A 161 1.35 0.06 -13.29
N LYS A 162 2.03 1.03 -13.92
CA LYS A 162 1.75 1.38 -15.32
C LYS A 162 2.07 0.22 -16.29
N GLY A 163 3.15 -0.53 -16.02
CA GLY A 163 3.52 -1.72 -16.79
C GLY A 163 2.48 -2.83 -16.63
N LEU A 164 2.13 -3.18 -15.38
CA LEU A 164 1.11 -4.18 -15.06
C LEU A 164 -0.24 -3.88 -15.71
N ALA A 165 -0.67 -2.62 -15.67
CA ALA A 165 -1.95 -2.21 -16.24
C ALA A 165 -2.04 -2.53 -17.74
N LYS A 166 -0.98 -2.28 -18.48
CA LYS A 166 -0.93 -2.55 -19.92
C LYS A 166 -0.90 -4.06 -20.22
N GLU A 167 -0.14 -4.81 -19.43
CA GLU A 167 0.03 -6.24 -19.64
C GLU A 167 -1.22 -7.02 -19.25
N LEU A 168 -1.90 -6.62 -18.16
CA LEU A 168 -2.96 -7.40 -17.53
C LEU A 168 -4.38 -6.99 -17.94
N ALA A 169 -4.55 -5.82 -18.58
CA ALA A 169 -5.87 -5.37 -19.03
C ALA A 169 -6.61 -6.39 -19.90
N PRO A 170 -5.97 -7.10 -20.88
CA PRO A 170 -6.63 -8.14 -21.65
C PRO A 170 -7.17 -9.32 -20.81
N SER A 171 -6.60 -9.51 -19.62
CA SER A 171 -7.03 -10.54 -18.66
C SER A 171 -8.10 -10.06 -17.67
N GLY A 172 -8.64 -8.82 -17.85
CA GLY A 172 -9.65 -8.28 -16.95
C GLY A 172 -9.13 -7.85 -15.57
N ILE A 173 -7.81 -7.71 -15.42
CA ILE A 173 -7.16 -7.29 -14.16
C ILE A 173 -6.82 -5.80 -14.27
N ARG A 174 -7.08 -5.05 -13.20
CA ARG A 174 -6.75 -3.63 -13.11
C ARG A 174 -5.63 -3.40 -12.09
N ALA A 175 -4.64 -2.58 -12.46
CA ALA A 175 -3.56 -2.17 -11.60
C ALA A 175 -3.52 -0.64 -11.53
N ASN A 176 -3.60 -0.08 -10.33
CA ASN A 176 -3.54 1.37 -10.07
C ASN A 176 -2.72 1.65 -8.82
N ALA A 177 -2.37 2.90 -8.58
CA ALA A 177 -1.78 3.34 -7.33
C ALA A 177 -2.54 4.54 -6.77
N VAL A 178 -2.51 4.69 -5.45
CA VAL A 178 -2.77 5.96 -4.77
C VAL A 178 -1.43 6.60 -4.45
N SER A 179 -1.36 7.93 -4.54
CA SER A 179 -0.17 8.73 -4.25
C SER A 179 -0.53 9.72 -3.14
N PRO A 180 -0.40 9.31 -1.87
CA PRO A 180 -0.70 10.19 -0.74
C PRO A 180 0.32 11.33 -0.61
N GLY A 181 -0.15 12.48 -0.09
CA GLY A 181 0.69 13.49 0.55
C GLY A 181 1.01 13.10 2.00
N ALA A 182 1.05 14.08 2.91
CA ALA A 182 1.20 13.84 4.34
C ALA A 182 -0.09 13.27 4.93
N VAL A 183 0.02 12.14 5.66
CA VAL A 183 -1.11 11.40 6.25
C VAL A 183 -0.88 11.23 7.75
N GLN A 184 -1.90 11.47 8.57
CA GLN A 184 -1.87 11.35 10.03
C GLN A 184 -1.66 9.88 10.46
N THR A 185 -0.41 9.43 10.47
CA THR A 185 0.00 8.07 10.83
C THR A 185 1.16 8.11 11.82
N ASP A 186 1.56 6.94 12.31
CA ASP A 186 2.74 6.83 13.18
C ASP A 186 4.04 7.34 12.51
N MET A 187 4.08 7.38 11.19
CA MET A 187 5.21 7.93 10.44
C MET A 187 5.40 9.43 10.72
N MET A 188 4.34 10.15 11.06
CA MET A 188 4.41 11.57 11.40
C MET A 188 4.92 11.84 12.83
N LYS A 189 5.02 10.82 13.70
CA LYS A 189 5.50 10.97 15.08
C LYS A 189 6.97 11.43 15.20
N SER A 190 7.74 11.28 14.13
CA SER A 190 9.15 11.74 14.08
C SER A 190 9.28 13.25 13.79
N PHE A 191 8.20 13.92 13.39
CA PHE A 191 8.17 15.35 13.08
C PHE A 191 7.76 16.16 14.29
N THR A 192 8.32 17.35 14.44
CA THR A 192 7.94 18.31 15.49
C THR A 192 6.58 18.94 15.15
N GLN A 193 5.97 19.59 16.14
CA GLN A 193 4.73 20.36 15.90
C GLN A 193 4.94 21.50 14.89
N GLU A 194 6.14 22.09 14.88
CA GLU A 194 6.52 23.15 13.93
C GLU A 194 6.63 22.59 12.51
N ASP A 195 7.26 21.41 12.34
CA ASP A 195 7.35 20.75 11.03
C ASP A 195 5.96 20.40 10.49
N LEU A 196 5.06 19.89 11.34
CA LEU A 196 3.69 19.58 10.95
C LEU A 196 2.91 20.83 10.55
N ALA A 197 3.04 21.93 11.30
CA ALA A 197 2.40 23.19 10.96
C ALA A 197 2.91 23.75 9.61
N MET A 198 4.21 23.66 9.34
CA MET A 198 4.78 24.04 8.05
C MET A 198 4.23 23.20 6.90
N MET A 199 4.11 21.88 7.09
CA MET A 199 3.49 21.00 6.08
C MET A 199 2.01 21.37 5.83
N GLU A 200 1.26 21.69 6.88
CA GLU A 200 -0.15 22.10 6.77
C GLU A 200 -0.30 23.44 6.01
N GLU A 201 0.62 24.38 6.17
CA GLU A 201 0.65 25.64 5.42
C GLU A 201 0.94 25.43 3.91
N GLU A 202 1.76 24.44 3.57
CA GLU A 202 2.07 24.09 2.18
C GLU A 202 0.95 23.33 1.47
N ILE A 203 0.09 22.63 2.24
CA ILE A 203 -1.02 21.86 1.68
C ILE A 203 -2.23 22.79 1.44
N PRO A 204 -2.74 22.95 0.20
CA PRO A 204 -3.87 23.84 -0.07
C PRO A 204 -5.14 23.56 0.75
N LEU A 205 -5.40 22.29 1.13
CA LEU A 205 -6.50 21.95 2.04
C LEU A 205 -6.20 22.28 3.52
N GLY A 206 -4.99 22.80 3.86
CA GLY A 206 -4.63 23.30 5.19
C GLY A 206 -4.54 22.25 6.28
N ARG A 207 -4.37 20.97 5.94
CA ARG A 207 -4.28 19.86 6.90
C ARG A 207 -3.64 18.61 6.31
N LEU A 208 -3.14 17.74 7.15
CA LEU A 208 -2.80 16.38 6.77
C LEU A 208 -4.07 15.56 6.45
N ALA A 209 -3.93 14.58 5.57
CA ALA A 209 -5.00 13.62 5.29
C ALA A 209 -5.23 12.66 6.47
N ALA A 210 -6.48 12.29 6.71
CA ALA A 210 -6.79 11.14 7.56
C ALA A 210 -6.49 9.83 6.80
N PRO A 211 -6.04 8.77 7.47
CA PRO A 211 -5.83 7.45 6.84
C PRO A 211 -7.06 6.93 6.08
N GLU A 212 -8.25 7.25 6.55
CA GLU A 212 -9.53 6.89 5.96
C GLU A 212 -9.74 7.48 4.57
N GLU A 213 -9.22 8.69 4.32
CA GLU A 213 -9.31 9.35 3.01
C GLU A 213 -8.47 8.62 1.95
N ILE A 214 -7.33 8.05 2.38
CA ILE A 214 -6.51 7.19 1.52
C ILE A 214 -7.20 5.83 1.29
N ALA A 215 -7.80 5.27 2.33
CA ALA A 215 -8.53 4.01 2.25
C ALA A 215 -9.75 4.09 1.32
N ASP A 216 -10.47 5.21 1.31
CA ASP A 216 -11.58 5.45 0.39
C ASP A 216 -11.11 5.47 -1.07
N ALA A 217 -9.98 6.12 -1.36
CA ALA A 217 -9.38 6.13 -2.69
C ALA A 217 -8.91 4.73 -3.12
N ILE A 218 -8.30 3.95 -2.21
CA ILE A 218 -7.92 2.55 -2.45
C ILE A 218 -9.16 1.72 -2.79
N TRP A 219 -10.24 1.83 -2.01
CA TRP A 219 -11.48 1.12 -2.29
C TRP A 219 -12.10 1.54 -3.61
N PHE A 220 -12.18 2.83 -3.92
CA PHE A 220 -12.66 3.31 -5.20
C PHE A 220 -11.94 2.61 -6.35
N LEU A 221 -10.60 2.55 -6.31
CA LEU A 221 -9.80 1.90 -7.34
C LEU A 221 -9.99 0.37 -7.38
N ALA A 222 -10.30 -0.29 -6.26
CA ALA A 222 -10.59 -1.72 -6.17
C ALA A 222 -12.07 -2.08 -6.46
N SER A 223 -12.95 -1.09 -6.64
CA SER A 223 -14.39 -1.26 -6.83
C SER A 223 -14.80 -1.27 -8.30
N LYS A 224 -16.08 -1.58 -8.55
CA LYS A 224 -16.69 -1.48 -9.87
C LYS A 224 -16.85 -0.02 -10.34
N GLN A 225 -16.82 0.96 -9.44
CA GLN A 225 -16.95 2.38 -9.78
C GLN A 225 -15.78 2.87 -10.66
N SER A 226 -14.63 2.22 -10.56
CA SER A 226 -13.43 2.50 -11.37
C SER A 226 -13.21 1.47 -12.50
N SER A 227 -14.27 0.86 -13.03
CA SER A 227 -14.17 -0.26 -13.99
C SER A 227 -13.41 0.08 -15.27
N TYR A 228 -13.30 1.35 -15.63
CA TYR A 228 -12.56 1.82 -16.82
C TYR A 228 -11.24 2.54 -16.46
N ILE A 229 -10.78 2.38 -15.20
CA ILE A 229 -9.55 3.00 -14.68
C ILE A 229 -8.50 1.93 -14.44
N THR A 230 -7.39 1.98 -15.18
CA THR A 230 -6.20 1.16 -14.97
C THR A 230 -4.95 1.93 -15.37
N GLY A 231 -3.82 1.67 -14.71
CA GLY A 231 -2.53 2.34 -14.94
C GLY A 231 -2.45 3.76 -14.36
N GLN A 232 -3.43 4.16 -13.53
CA GLN A 232 -3.45 5.50 -12.96
C GLN A 232 -2.71 5.56 -11.64
N ILE A 233 -2.06 6.69 -11.41
CA ILE A 233 -1.50 7.10 -10.12
C ILE A 233 -2.43 8.20 -9.64
N LEU A 234 -3.31 7.87 -8.70
CA LEU A 234 -4.30 8.81 -8.17
C LEU A 234 -3.70 9.59 -7.00
N SER A 235 -3.41 10.87 -7.22
CA SER A 235 -2.91 11.77 -6.19
C SER A 235 -3.99 12.05 -5.16
N VAL A 236 -3.69 11.79 -3.88
CA VAL A 236 -4.56 12.04 -2.72
C VAL A 236 -3.74 12.85 -1.71
N ASN A 237 -3.53 14.13 -2.02
CA ASN A 237 -2.50 14.96 -1.39
C ASN A 237 -2.98 16.36 -0.98
N GLY A 238 -4.28 16.62 -0.98
CA GLY A 238 -4.84 17.90 -0.58
C GLY A 238 -4.48 19.07 -1.52
N GLY A 239 -4.04 18.78 -2.75
CA GLY A 239 -3.57 19.78 -3.73
C GLY A 239 -2.11 20.15 -3.56
N TRP A 240 -1.34 19.49 -2.69
CA TRP A 240 0.08 19.78 -2.44
C TRP A 240 0.91 19.70 -3.72
N TYR A 241 0.59 18.76 -4.58
CA TYR A 241 1.16 18.63 -5.93
C TYR A 241 0.07 18.29 -6.94
N CYS A 242 0.00 19.02 -8.03
CA CYS A 242 -0.93 18.81 -9.15
C CYS A 242 -0.30 19.20 -10.50
#